data_b0454f215409f77eead69ac8eb5e12e6
#
_entry.id   b0454f215409f77eead69ac8eb5e12e6
#
_cell.length_a   1.000
_cell.length_b   1.000
_cell.length_c   1.000
_cell.angle_alpha   90.00
_cell.angle_beta   90.00
_cell.angle_gamma   90.00
#
_symmetry.space_group_name_H-M   'P 1'
#
loop_
_entity.id
_entity.type
_entity.pdbx_description
1 polymer ?
#
loop_
_entity_poly.entity_id
_entity_poly.type
_entity_poly.pdbx_seq_one_letter_code
_entity_poly.pdbx_strand_id
1 'polypeptide(L)'
;MVFFYLFRMKENAGNIFLRVSDWANDLVKRNPRGDYRQDAHLEGGEIHSRSLWRLPGLRHAVYPGIQEGFAIQKTNLASGETDWQHFITNRPPREWSDRSVLNRILLHWDTETGVFGIKDNTFHEDRVRYRSIDGAMAHVSLLNCAWNCLSAPIFEDYWRGEPMSHRIQFWKDHPEYNPLRAD
;
A
#
# COMPACT_ATOMS: atom_id res chain seq x y z
N MET A 1 -24.99 -3.26 0.76
CA MET A 1 -23.68 -2.57 0.90
C MET A 1 -22.84 -2.90 -0.32
N VAL A 2 -22.37 -1.92 -1.07
CA VAL A 2 -21.51 -2.14 -2.26
C VAL A 2 -20.07 -1.98 -1.81
N PHE A 3 -19.28 -3.04 -1.97
CA PHE A 3 -17.85 -2.99 -1.67
C PHE A 3 -17.08 -2.60 -2.93
N PHE A 4 -16.24 -1.59 -2.80
CA PHE A 4 -15.29 -1.21 -3.83
C PHE A 4 -13.90 -1.73 -3.49
N TYR A 5 -13.18 -2.19 -4.50
CA TYR A 5 -11.78 -2.58 -4.36
C TYR A 5 -10.88 -1.73 -5.25
N LEU A 6 -9.61 -1.65 -4.85
CA LEU A 6 -8.51 -1.13 -5.64
C LEU A 6 -7.33 -2.07 -5.43
N PHE A 7 -6.99 -2.87 -6.45
CA PHE A 7 -5.95 -3.89 -6.36
C PHE A 7 -4.76 -3.55 -7.23
N ARG A 8 -3.56 -3.71 -6.64
CA ARG A 8 -2.33 -3.71 -7.42
C ARG A 8 -2.22 -5.02 -8.20
N MET A 9 -1.96 -4.90 -9.49
CA MET A 9 -1.68 -6.04 -10.34
C MET A 9 -0.19 -6.39 -10.23
N LYS A 10 0.11 -7.64 -9.91
CA LYS A 10 1.47 -8.16 -9.88
C LYS A 10 1.71 -9.05 -11.11
N GLU A 11 2.95 -9.25 -11.49
CA GLU A 11 3.35 -10.08 -12.65
C GLU A 11 2.80 -11.51 -12.57
N ASN A 12 2.66 -12.05 -11.36
CA ASN A 12 2.07 -13.38 -11.13
C ASN A 12 0.56 -13.46 -11.43
N ALA A 13 -0.11 -12.35 -11.75
CA ALA A 13 -1.50 -12.34 -12.21
C ALA A 13 -1.65 -12.83 -13.69
N GLY A 14 -0.55 -13.22 -14.33
CA GLY A 14 -0.56 -13.88 -15.64
C GLY A 14 -1.15 -13.02 -16.76
N ASN A 15 -2.05 -13.59 -17.55
CA ASN A 15 -2.59 -12.93 -18.76
C ASN A 15 -3.31 -11.59 -18.48
N ILE A 16 -3.85 -11.39 -17.27
CA ILE A 16 -4.49 -10.13 -16.91
C ILE A 16 -3.45 -9.03 -16.81
N PHE A 17 -2.34 -9.31 -16.12
CA PHE A 17 -1.24 -8.36 -15.99
C PHE A 17 -0.70 -7.96 -17.38
N LEU A 18 -0.45 -8.92 -18.25
CA LEU A 18 0.04 -8.66 -19.61
C LEU A 18 -0.89 -7.74 -20.40
N ARG A 19 -2.20 -8.01 -20.37
CA ARG A 19 -3.19 -7.17 -21.07
C ARG A 19 -3.25 -5.74 -20.53
N VAL A 20 -3.20 -5.58 -19.20
CA VAL A 20 -3.20 -4.26 -18.56
C VAL A 20 -1.91 -3.51 -18.91
N SER A 21 -0.78 -4.20 -18.90
CA SER A 21 0.53 -3.65 -19.23
C SER A 21 0.61 -3.22 -20.71
N ASP A 22 0.16 -4.06 -21.63
CA ASP A 22 0.14 -3.74 -23.07
C ASP A 22 -0.74 -2.53 -23.35
N TRP A 23 -1.92 -2.47 -22.73
CA TRP A 23 -2.81 -1.32 -22.88
C TRP A 23 -2.20 -0.04 -22.30
N ALA A 24 -1.57 -0.13 -21.13
CA ALA A 24 -0.85 0.98 -20.53
C ALA A 24 0.25 1.50 -21.47
N ASN A 25 1.05 0.60 -22.05
CA ASN A 25 2.10 0.95 -23.00
C ASN A 25 1.55 1.70 -24.23
N ASP A 26 0.41 1.27 -24.76
CA ASP A 26 -0.24 1.97 -25.89
C ASP A 26 -0.75 3.36 -25.52
N LEU A 27 -1.31 3.51 -24.31
CA LEU A 27 -1.77 4.82 -23.85
C LEU A 27 -0.61 5.78 -23.58
N VAL A 28 0.49 5.30 -23.02
CA VAL A 28 1.70 6.10 -22.81
C VAL A 28 2.25 6.65 -24.14
N LYS A 29 2.26 5.83 -25.19
CA LYS A 29 2.66 6.29 -26.54
C LYS A 29 1.78 7.40 -27.08
N ARG A 30 0.47 7.35 -26.79
CA ARG A 30 -0.53 8.34 -27.24
C ARG A 30 -0.57 9.60 -26.36
N ASN A 31 -0.36 9.45 -25.07
CA ASN A 31 -0.38 10.51 -24.07
C ASN A 31 0.84 10.39 -23.13
N PRO A 32 2.06 10.82 -23.55
CA PRO A 32 3.28 10.65 -22.77
C PRO A 32 3.27 11.39 -21.41
N ARG A 33 2.38 12.37 -21.23
CA ARG A 33 2.28 13.15 -19.98
C ARG A 33 1.38 12.51 -18.92
N GLY A 34 0.56 11.53 -19.33
CA GLY A 34 -0.49 10.96 -18.49
C GLY A 34 -1.73 11.85 -18.38
N ASP A 35 -2.75 11.32 -17.73
CA ASP A 35 -3.99 12.04 -17.43
C ASP A 35 -3.84 12.96 -16.22
N TYR A 36 -2.91 12.61 -15.31
CA TYR A 36 -2.54 13.40 -14.15
C TYR A 36 -1.04 13.22 -13.83
N ARG A 37 -0.41 14.30 -13.36
CA ARG A 37 0.99 14.29 -12.94
C ARG A 37 1.16 14.96 -11.58
N GLN A 38 1.94 14.33 -10.71
CA GLN A 38 2.48 14.89 -9.48
C GLN A 38 3.98 15.13 -9.69
N ASP A 39 4.40 16.39 -9.73
CA ASP A 39 5.75 16.75 -10.19
C ASP A 39 6.86 16.42 -9.19
N ALA A 40 6.62 16.55 -7.90
CA ALA A 40 7.62 16.22 -6.89
C ALA A 40 6.95 15.72 -5.61
N HIS A 41 7.50 14.65 -5.05
CA HIS A 41 7.11 14.08 -3.77
C HIS A 41 8.29 13.44 -3.08
N LEU A 42 8.52 13.77 -1.81
CA LEU A 42 9.59 13.18 -1.01
C LEU A 42 9.11 11.85 -0.44
N GLU A 43 9.86 10.78 -0.69
CA GLU A 43 9.58 9.44 -0.21
C GLU A 43 10.88 8.71 0.08
N GLY A 44 11.06 8.24 1.32
CA GLY A 44 12.28 7.54 1.71
C GLY A 44 13.58 8.35 1.57
N GLY A 45 13.51 9.69 1.61
CA GLY A 45 14.66 10.56 1.38
C GLY A 45 14.95 10.88 -0.09
N GLU A 46 14.20 10.31 -1.03
CA GLU A 46 14.32 10.54 -2.46
C GLU A 46 13.15 11.36 -3.01
N ILE A 47 13.40 12.13 -4.06
CA ILE A 47 12.37 12.93 -4.73
C ILE A 47 11.89 12.19 -5.98
N HIS A 48 10.59 11.93 -6.03
CA HIS A 48 9.94 11.23 -7.13
C HIS A 48 8.89 12.10 -7.80
N SER A 49 8.71 11.93 -9.11
CA SER A 49 7.50 12.35 -9.82
C SER A 49 6.64 11.13 -10.12
N ARG A 50 5.32 11.35 -10.26
CA ARG A 50 4.38 10.30 -10.63
C ARG A 50 3.47 10.78 -11.74
N SER A 51 3.29 9.93 -12.74
CA SER A 51 2.30 10.13 -13.80
C SER A 51 1.26 9.01 -13.73
N LEU A 52 0.00 9.35 -13.92
CA LEU A 52 -1.12 8.42 -13.89
C LEU A 52 -1.83 8.41 -15.24
N TRP A 53 -2.15 7.22 -15.73
CA TRP A 53 -3.01 7.00 -16.89
C TRP A 53 -4.22 6.18 -16.47
N ARG A 54 -5.39 6.60 -16.95
CA ARG A 54 -6.61 5.81 -16.83
C ARG A 54 -6.67 4.81 -17.97
N LEU A 55 -7.06 3.59 -17.66
CA LEU A 55 -7.22 2.49 -18.60
C LEU A 55 -8.73 2.22 -18.78
N PRO A 56 -9.44 2.99 -19.63
CA PRO A 56 -10.85 2.80 -19.86
C PRO A 56 -11.10 1.50 -20.63
N GLY A 57 -12.24 0.86 -20.40
CA GLY A 57 -12.66 -0.29 -21.20
C GLY A 57 -12.16 -1.65 -20.73
N LEU A 58 -11.49 -1.74 -19.57
CA LEU A 58 -11.15 -3.03 -18.94
C LEU A 58 -12.37 -3.85 -18.50
N ARG A 59 -13.60 -3.36 -18.73
CA ARG A 59 -14.87 -3.96 -18.29
C ARG A 59 -15.08 -5.42 -18.73
N HIS A 60 -14.37 -5.85 -19.75
CA HIS A 60 -14.46 -7.22 -20.29
C HIS A 60 -13.20 -8.06 -20.00
N ALA A 61 -12.28 -7.53 -19.23
CA ALA A 61 -11.11 -8.30 -18.80
C ALA A 61 -11.54 -9.34 -17.75
N VAL A 62 -10.80 -10.40 -17.68
CA VAL A 62 -11.03 -11.70 -17.04
C VAL A 62 -11.41 -11.67 -15.54
N TYR A 63 -11.48 -10.49 -14.90
CA TYR A 63 -11.83 -10.37 -13.48
C TYR A 63 -13.26 -9.85 -13.31
N PRO A 64 -14.11 -10.54 -12.56
CA PRO A 64 -15.50 -10.12 -12.38
C PRO A 64 -15.59 -8.72 -11.80
N GLY A 65 -16.37 -7.87 -12.46
CA GLY A 65 -16.71 -6.54 -11.96
C GLY A 65 -15.68 -5.44 -12.17
N ILE A 66 -14.55 -5.68 -12.86
CA ILE A 66 -13.62 -4.59 -13.22
C ILE A 66 -14.37 -3.53 -14.02
N GLN A 67 -14.24 -2.28 -13.61
CA GLN A 67 -14.81 -1.13 -14.27
C GLN A 67 -13.74 -0.22 -14.88
N GLU A 68 -12.59 -0.10 -14.24
CA GLU A 68 -11.50 0.76 -14.66
C GLU A 68 -10.14 0.19 -14.19
N GLY A 69 -9.07 0.53 -14.90
CA GLY A 69 -7.71 0.31 -14.47
C GLY A 69 -6.90 1.59 -14.46
N PHE A 70 -5.72 1.52 -13.86
CA PHE A 70 -4.77 2.61 -13.80
C PHE A 70 -3.36 2.11 -14.03
N ALA A 71 -2.55 2.87 -14.77
CA ALA A 71 -1.11 2.72 -14.81
C ALA A 71 -0.46 3.92 -14.13
N ILE A 72 0.53 3.67 -13.30
CA ILE A 72 1.32 4.71 -12.64
C ILE A 72 2.78 4.50 -13.00
N GLN A 73 3.42 5.54 -13.46
CA GLN A 73 4.86 5.62 -13.59
C GLN A 73 5.41 6.45 -12.45
N LYS A 74 6.26 5.87 -11.63
CA LYS A 74 7.06 6.55 -10.62
C LYS A 74 8.45 6.77 -11.21
N THR A 75 8.94 7.99 -11.17
CA THR A 75 10.27 8.36 -11.67
C THR A 75 11.07 8.99 -10.53
N ASN A 76 12.25 8.43 -10.24
CA ASN A 76 13.21 9.05 -9.34
C ASN A 76 13.85 10.22 -10.08
N LEU A 77 13.74 11.44 -9.55
CA LEU A 77 14.21 12.64 -10.22
C LEU A 77 15.73 12.79 -10.20
N ALA A 78 16.42 12.10 -9.30
CA ALA A 78 17.88 12.14 -9.22
C ALA A 78 18.54 11.14 -10.18
N SER A 79 18.05 9.88 -10.21
CA SER A 79 18.63 8.83 -11.07
C SER A 79 17.98 8.74 -12.44
N GLY A 80 16.78 9.26 -12.64
CA GLY A 80 15.96 9.06 -13.82
C GLY A 80 15.32 7.67 -13.92
N GLU A 81 15.52 6.82 -12.92
CA GLU A 81 14.98 5.47 -12.90
C GLU A 81 13.45 5.49 -12.78
N THR A 82 12.79 4.59 -13.51
CA THR A 82 11.33 4.52 -13.57
C THR A 82 10.83 3.15 -13.12
N ASP A 83 9.76 3.15 -12.32
CA ASP A 83 9.00 1.97 -11.91
C ASP A 83 7.56 2.09 -12.40
N TRP A 84 6.99 0.98 -12.87
CA TRP A 84 5.62 0.91 -13.35
C TRP A 84 4.75 0.06 -12.43
N GLN A 85 3.59 0.59 -12.12
CA GLN A 85 2.59 -0.07 -11.30
C GLN A 85 1.24 -0.02 -11.97
N HIS A 86 0.51 -1.14 -11.93
CA HIS A 86 -0.80 -1.29 -12.54
C HIS A 86 -1.84 -1.61 -11.46
N PHE A 87 -3.01 -0.98 -11.56
CA PHE A 87 -4.12 -1.15 -10.62
C PHE A 87 -5.42 -1.38 -11.36
N ILE A 88 -6.34 -2.09 -10.71
CA ILE A 88 -7.71 -2.32 -11.19
C ILE A 88 -8.71 -2.00 -10.09
N THR A 89 -9.90 -1.57 -10.48
CA THR A 89 -11.01 -1.28 -9.56
C THR A 89 -12.35 -1.70 -10.15
N ASN A 90 -13.30 -2.06 -9.27
CA ASN A 90 -14.70 -2.25 -9.64
C ASN A 90 -15.53 -0.97 -9.51
N ARG A 91 -14.89 0.15 -9.17
CA ARG A 91 -15.60 1.42 -9.07
C ARG A 91 -15.91 1.99 -10.46
N PRO A 92 -17.09 2.59 -10.65
CA PRO A 92 -17.44 3.23 -11.91
C PRO A 92 -16.39 4.25 -12.34
N PRO A 93 -16.09 4.31 -13.66
CA PRO A 93 -15.09 5.22 -14.19
C PRO A 93 -15.40 6.69 -13.83
N ARG A 94 -14.34 7.42 -13.49
CA ARG A 94 -14.37 8.84 -13.17
C ARG A 94 -15.17 9.26 -11.92
N GLU A 95 -15.63 8.32 -11.10
CA GLU A 95 -16.17 8.67 -9.78
C GLU A 95 -15.10 9.29 -8.87
N TRP A 96 -13.84 8.92 -9.06
CA TRP A 96 -12.69 9.54 -8.39
C TRP A 96 -11.96 10.47 -9.35
N SER A 97 -11.59 11.67 -8.90
CA SER A 97 -10.64 12.49 -9.62
C SER A 97 -9.27 11.78 -9.68
N ASP A 98 -8.45 12.12 -10.67
CA ASP A 98 -7.13 11.52 -10.87
C ASP A 98 -6.24 11.71 -9.64
N ARG A 99 -6.27 12.89 -9.03
CA ARG A 99 -5.61 13.17 -7.76
C ARG A 99 -6.09 12.25 -6.64
N SER A 100 -7.40 12.02 -6.56
CA SER A 100 -7.98 11.14 -5.54
C SER A 100 -7.56 9.67 -5.74
N VAL A 101 -7.47 9.22 -6.99
CA VAL A 101 -6.96 7.88 -7.34
C VAL A 101 -5.52 7.74 -6.86
N LEU A 102 -4.65 8.68 -7.25
CA LEU A 102 -3.24 8.63 -6.86
C LEU A 102 -3.07 8.64 -5.34
N ASN A 103 -3.77 9.51 -4.63
CA ASN A 103 -3.72 9.56 -3.17
C ASN A 103 -4.14 8.24 -2.52
N ARG A 104 -5.19 7.57 -3.03
CA ARG A 104 -5.63 6.27 -2.50
C ARG A 104 -4.62 5.17 -2.75
N ILE A 105 -3.95 5.19 -3.89
CA ILE A 105 -2.88 4.24 -4.21
C ILE A 105 -1.68 4.45 -3.27
N LEU A 106 -1.32 5.69 -2.98
CA LEU A 106 -0.26 6.01 -2.03
C LEU A 106 -0.61 5.58 -0.60
N LEU A 107 -1.85 5.85 -0.16
CA LEU A 107 -2.33 5.38 1.16
C LEU A 107 -2.34 3.85 1.27
N HIS A 108 -2.66 3.14 0.19
CA HIS A 108 -2.57 1.67 0.18
C HIS A 108 -1.12 1.20 0.35
N TRP A 109 -0.18 1.87 -0.32
CA TRP A 109 1.25 1.60 -0.18
C TRP A 109 1.76 1.86 1.23
N ASP A 110 1.34 2.98 1.84
CA ASP A 110 1.68 3.30 3.23
C ASP A 110 1.15 2.24 4.20
N THR A 111 -0.01 1.64 3.92
CA THR A 111 -0.55 0.54 4.71
C THR A 111 0.29 -0.73 4.54
N GLU A 112 0.67 -1.09 3.31
CA GLU A 112 1.52 -2.28 3.05
C GLU A 112 2.91 -2.12 3.68
N THR A 113 3.56 -0.99 3.49
CA THR A 113 4.93 -0.76 4.00
C THR A 113 4.96 -0.40 5.48
N GLY A 114 4.00 0.38 5.93
CA GLY A 114 3.88 0.80 7.33
C GLY A 114 3.36 -0.33 8.21
N VAL A 115 2.08 -0.66 8.09
CA VAL A 115 1.43 -1.59 9.02
C VAL A 115 1.85 -3.04 8.76
N PHE A 116 1.69 -3.53 7.52
CA PHE A 116 2.01 -4.92 7.21
C PHE A 116 3.51 -5.17 7.18
N GLY A 117 4.31 -4.28 6.62
CA GLY A 117 5.75 -4.41 6.63
C GLY A 117 6.33 -4.51 8.04
N ILE A 118 5.77 -3.79 9.01
CA ILE A 118 6.20 -3.89 10.40
C ILE A 118 5.72 -5.20 11.02
N LYS A 119 4.48 -5.64 10.76
CA LYS A 119 3.98 -6.91 11.25
C LYS A 119 4.83 -8.08 10.75
N ASP A 120 5.19 -8.07 9.47
CA ASP A 120 5.99 -9.14 8.87
C ASP A 120 7.46 -9.07 9.31
N ASN A 121 8.06 -7.88 9.31
CA ASN A 121 9.49 -7.73 9.60
C ASN A 121 9.81 -7.70 11.10
N THR A 122 8.95 -7.09 11.90
CA THR A 122 9.20 -6.88 13.32
C THR A 122 8.52 -7.93 14.20
N PHE A 123 7.27 -8.26 13.89
CA PHE A 123 6.51 -9.27 14.63
C PHE A 123 6.60 -10.66 14.00
N HIS A 124 7.14 -10.79 12.79
CA HIS A 124 7.28 -12.05 12.07
C HIS A 124 5.95 -12.80 11.90
N GLU A 125 4.85 -12.06 11.65
CA GLU A 125 3.49 -12.61 11.56
C GLU A 125 3.41 -13.75 10.54
N ASP A 126 4.04 -13.61 9.40
CA ASP A 126 4.08 -14.58 8.29
C ASP A 126 4.86 -15.87 8.60
N ARG A 127 5.72 -15.86 9.64
CA ARG A 127 6.53 -17.02 10.04
C ARG A 127 5.82 -17.93 11.04
N VAL A 128 4.74 -17.47 11.64
CA VAL A 128 4.00 -18.24 12.65
C VAL A 128 3.09 -19.25 11.98
N ARG A 129 3.30 -20.54 12.28
CA ARG A 129 2.43 -21.63 11.78
C ARG A 129 1.33 -21.89 12.81
N TYR A 130 0.11 -21.62 12.42
CA TYR A 130 -1.06 -21.86 13.25
C TYR A 130 -1.58 -23.29 13.08
N ARG A 131 -1.98 -23.90 14.20
CA ARG A 131 -2.61 -25.23 14.20
C ARG A 131 -4.13 -25.18 14.14
N SER A 132 -4.71 -24.00 14.40
CA SER A 132 -6.15 -23.77 14.36
C SER A 132 -6.46 -22.34 13.92
N ILE A 133 -7.67 -22.14 13.39
CA ILE A 133 -8.19 -20.80 13.00
C ILE A 133 -8.28 -19.89 14.24
N ASP A 134 -8.75 -20.42 15.37
CA ASP A 134 -8.86 -19.64 16.61
C ASP A 134 -7.50 -19.14 17.11
N GLY A 135 -6.47 -19.99 17.03
CA GLY A 135 -5.10 -19.61 17.34
C GLY A 135 -4.57 -18.52 16.43
N ALA A 136 -4.86 -18.59 15.12
CA ALA A 136 -4.51 -17.56 14.16
C ALA A 136 -5.22 -16.22 14.50
N MET A 137 -6.52 -16.26 14.72
CA MET A 137 -7.31 -15.07 15.07
C MET A 137 -6.85 -14.43 16.38
N ALA A 138 -6.57 -15.22 17.41
CA ALA A 138 -6.06 -14.73 18.68
C ALA A 138 -4.71 -14.03 18.51
N HIS A 139 -3.78 -14.62 17.75
CA HIS A 139 -2.47 -14.03 17.47
C HIS A 139 -2.59 -12.72 16.70
N VAL A 140 -3.36 -12.68 15.59
CA VAL A 140 -3.60 -11.46 14.81
C VAL A 140 -4.21 -10.36 15.69
N SER A 141 -5.16 -10.71 16.56
CA SER A 141 -5.77 -9.77 17.48
C SER A 141 -4.75 -9.18 18.47
N LEU A 142 -3.88 -10.02 19.04
CA LEU A 142 -2.80 -9.57 19.92
C LEU A 142 -1.80 -8.66 19.20
N LEU A 143 -1.41 -8.99 17.96
CA LEU A 143 -0.55 -8.14 17.16
C LEU A 143 -1.19 -6.79 16.83
N ASN A 144 -2.49 -6.77 16.54
CA ASN A 144 -3.23 -5.52 16.32
C ASN A 144 -3.30 -4.68 17.61
N CYS A 145 -3.52 -5.29 18.77
CA CYS A 145 -3.46 -4.60 20.06
C CYS A 145 -2.07 -4.02 20.32
N ALA A 146 -1.02 -4.82 20.14
CA ALA A 146 0.36 -4.35 20.30
C ALA A 146 0.67 -3.18 19.35
N TRP A 147 0.27 -3.27 18.08
CA TRP A 147 0.41 -2.19 17.11
C TRP A 147 -0.30 -0.91 17.58
N ASN A 148 -1.56 -1.02 17.99
CA ASN A 148 -2.36 0.13 18.44
C ASN A 148 -1.74 0.79 19.67
N CYS A 149 -1.21 0.02 20.61
CA CYS A 149 -0.51 0.55 21.78
C CYS A 149 0.78 1.29 21.38
N LEU A 150 1.59 0.69 20.49
CA LEU A 150 2.86 1.29 20.02
C LEU A 150 2.63 2.56 19.17
N SER A 151 1.48 2.66 18.52
CA SER A 151 1.10 3.77 17.65
C SER A 151 0.16 4.78 18.34
N ALA A 152 -0.14 4.59 19.63
CA ALA A 152 -1.10 5.44 20.33
C ALA A 152 -0.65 6.91 20.36
N PRO A 153 -1.55 7.86 20.06
CA PRO A 153 -1.20 9.29 19.99
C PRO A 153 -0.62 9.86 21.28
N ILE A 154 -0.96 9.28 22.45
CA ILE A 154 -0.41 9.71 23.75
C ILE A 154 1.11 9.56 23.84
N PHE A 155 1.70 8.72 22.99
CA PHE A 155 3.14 8.52 22.92
C PHE A 155 3.77 9.19 21.70
N GLU A 156 2.99 9.90 20.87
CA GLU A 156 3.48 10.48 19.61
C GLU A 156 4.65 11.45 19.84
N ASP A 157 4.55 12.31 20.85
CA ASP A 157 5.64 13.24 21.20
C ASP A 157 6.89 12.53 21.71
N TYR A 158 6.72 11.42 22.43
CA TYR A 158 7.82 10.61 22.95
C TYR A 158 8.52 9.80 21.86
N TRP A 159 7.74 9.32 20.87
CA TRP A 159 8.22 8.45 19.80
C TRP A 159 8.45 9.17 18.46
N ARG A 160 8.38 10.48 18.43
CA ARG A 160 8.50 11.26 17.21
C ARG A 160 9.79 10.95 16.46
N GLY A 161 9.65 10.35 15.26
CA GLY A 161 10.77 9.96 14.41
C GLY A 161 11.47 8.65 14.79
N GLU A 162 11.09 7.99 15.91
CA GLU A 162 11.69 6.73 16.30
C GLU A 162 11.12 5.55 15.52
N PRO A 163 11.98 4.67 14.96
CA PRO A 163 11.55 3.44 14.31
C PRO A 163 10.78 2.53 15.27
N MET A 164 9.84 1.75 14.75
CA MET A 164 9.05 0.80 15.53
C MET A 164 9.92 -0.22 16.29
N SER A 165 11.02 -0.66 15.71
CA SER A 165 11.99 -1.56 16.36
C SER A 165 12.57 -0.95 17.64
N HIS A 166 12.87 0.36 17.67
CA HIS A 166 13.36 1.04 18.85
C HIS A 166 12.29 1.13 19.95
N ARG A 167 11.03 1.38 19.57
CA ARG A 167 9.89 1.40 20.52
C ARG A 167 9.71 0.03 21.18
N ILE A 168 9.79 -1.03 20.41
CA ILE A 168 9.69 -2.40 20.91
C ILE A 168 10.88 -2.73 21.83
N GLN A 169 12.10 -2.33 21.44
CA GLN A 169 13.29 -2.55 22.26
C GLN A 169 13.18 -1.81 23.59
N PHE A 170 12.76 -0.54 23.56
CA PHE A 170 12.52 0.23 24.77
C PHE A 170 11.57 -0.49 25.75
N TRP A 171 10.46 -1.03 25.28
CA TRP A 171 9.51 -1.73 26.14
C TRP A 171 10.00 -3.09 26.65
N LYS A 172 10.91 -3.72 25.90
CA LYS A 172 11.61 -4.90 26.41
C LYS A 172 12.58 -4.56 27.56
N ASP A 173 13.25 -3.44 27.42
CA ASP A 173 14.24 -2.97 28.40
C ASP A 173 13.56 -2.30 29.62
N HIS A 174 12.34 -1.78 29.42
CA HIS A 174 11.55 -1.06 30.43
C HIS A 174 10.14 -1.66 30.56
N PRO A 175 10.02 -2.90 31.04
CA PRO A 175 8.71 -3.57 31.13
C PRO A 175 7.70 -2.87 32.04
N GLU A 176 8.16 -2.03 32.97
CA GLU A 176 7.32 -1.21 33.86
C GLU A 176 6.49 -0.17 33.14
N TYR A 177 6.90 0.26 31.94
CA TYR A 177 6.15 1.22 31.11
C TYR A 177 5.25 0.55 30.06
N ASN A 178 5.25 -0.79 29.99
CA ASN A 178 4.46 -1.51 29.01
C ASN A 178 2.96 -1.42 29.35
N PRO A 179 2.14 -0.72 28.54
CA PRO A 179 0.70 -0.55 28.83
C PRO A 179 -0.11 -1.84 28.74
N LEU A 180 0.48 -2.92 28.22
CA LEU A 180 -0.15 -4.25 28.15
C LEU A 180 0.13 -5.10 29.41
N ARG A 181 0.98 -4.61 30.29
CA ARG A 181 1.26 -5.26 31.56
C ARG A 181 0.23 -4.73 32.58
N ALA A 182 -0.94 -5.37 32.62
CA ALA A 182 -1.85 -5.17 33.74
C ALA A 182 -1.24 -5.85 34.97
N ASP A 183 -1.07 -5.10 36.06
CA ASP A 183 -0.80 -5.63 37.38
C ASP A 183 -1.99 -6.46 37.89
#